data_0c94acec9b012552c9f11e7e95524ab1
#
_entry.id   0c94acec9b012552c9f11e7e95524ab1
#
_cell.length_a   1.000
_cell.length_b   1.000
_cell.length_c   1.000
_cell.angle_alpha   90.00
_cell.angle_beta   90.00
_cell.angle_gamma   90.00
#
_symmetry.space_group_name_H-M   'P 1'
#
loop_
_entity.id
_entity.type
_entity.pdbx_description
1 polymer ?
#
loop_
_entity_poly.entity_id
_entity_poly.type
_entity_poly.pdbx_seq_one_letter_code
_entity_poly.pdbx_strand_id
1 'polypeptide(L)'
;MRLRVLGCSGSIGGQQNRTTSFLVDQDILIDAGTGVGDLSLAELTLIDHIFVTHSHLDHVNSIAFFLDSVGALRPKPVTVYATRPTIGALKRNLFNWDIWPDFTVIPTPEQPWLRYEEIEVGSVIALNGRRITVLPAIHTVPAVGYQLDSGKASLVFTGDTGPNDALWSVVNRIENLKFLIIETAFSDKDRELAKLALHLCPSMLADELAKLTRPAEIYITHLKPSEIELTMQEIDELPGDLRPRPLQNNHVFEF
;
A
#
# COMPACT_ATOMS: atom_id res chain seq x y z
N MET A 1 3.69 -6.66 15.98
CA MET A 1 3.07 -6.66 14.63
C MET A 1 4.13 -7.10 13.64
N ARG A 2 3.78 -7.93 12.69
CA ARG A 2 4.68 -8.42 11.63
C ARG A 2 4.11 -8.03 10.28
N LEU A 3 4.90 -7.37 9.43
CA LEU A 3 4.52 -7.07 8.05
C LEU A 3 5.45 -7.83 7.11
N ARG A 4 4.88 -8.63 6.19
CA ARG A 4 5.59 -9.31 5.10
C ARG A 4 5.27 -8.62 3.77
N VAL A 5 6.30 -8.25 3.04
CA VAL A 5 6.19 -7.66 1.71
C VAL A 5 5.91 -8.78 0.70
N LEU A 6 4.75 -8.77 0.08
CA LEU A 6 4.38 -9.69 -1.01
C LEU A 6 4.76 -9.11 -2.36
N GLY A 7 4.69 -7.77 -2.49
CA GLY A 7 5.05 -7.03 -3.66
C GLY A 7 5.34 -5.58 -3.32
N CYS A 8 6.30 -4.96 -4.00
CA CYS A 8 6.74 -3.57 -3.77
C CYS A 8 7.19 -2.87 -5.06
N SER A 9 6.89 -3.43 -6.23
CA SER A 9 7.27 -2.85 -7.51
C SER A 9 6.16 -1.96 -8.08
N GLY A 10 6.53 -0.90 -8.77
CA GLY A 10 5.60 -0.02 -9.50
C GLY A 10 5.10 -0.59 -10.83
N SER A 11 5.45 -1.84 -11.18
CA SER A 11 4.92 -2.57 -12.33
C SER A 11 5.30 -4.05 -12.24
N ILE A 12 4.83 -4.85 -13.19
CA ILE A 12 5.16 -6.27 -13.28
C ILE A 12 6.44 -6.49 -14.11
N GLY A 13 7.19 -7.56 -13.79
CA GLY A 13 8.36 -7.97 -14.56
C GLY A 13 9.04 -9.20 -13.95
N GLY A 14 8.71 -10.39 -14.43
CA GLY A 14 9.21 -11.65 -13.87
C GLY A 14 8.74 -11.93 -12.45
N GLN A 15 9.37 -12.87 -11.76
CA GLN A 15 8.97 -13.29 -10.41
C GLN A 15 9.33 -12.28 -9.33
N GLN A 16 10.33 -11.43 -9.57
CA GLN A 16 10.84 -10.49 -8.58
C GLN A 16 10.05 -9.16 -8.53
N ASN A 17 9.29 -8.84 -9.58
CA ASN A 17 8.55 -7.59 -9.65
C ASN A 17 7.05 -7.86 -9.52
N ARG A 18 6.60 -7.98 -8.27
CA ARG A 18 5.21 -8.02 -7.86
C ARG A 18 4.76 -6.61 -7.46
N THR A 19 3.57 -6.22 -7.87
CA THR A 19 3.01 -4.91 -7.52
C THR A 19 2.56 -4.88 -6.07
N THR A 20 2.38 -3.66 -5.56
CA THR A 20 2.24 -3.34 -4.14
C THR A 20 1.22 -4.20 -3.41
N SER A 21 1.69 -4.94 -2.42
CA SER A 21 0.86 -5.71 -1.50
C SER A 21 1.66 -6.11 -0.26
N PHE A 22 1.14 -5.84 0.93
CA PHE A 22 1.77 -6.19 2.20
C PHE A 22 0.81 -7.01 3.06
N LEU A 23 1.30 -8.11 3.62
CA LEU A 23 0.54 -8.92 4.57
C LEU A 23 0.96 -8.57 6.01
N VAL A 24 0.02 -8.05 6.79
CA VAL A 24 0.21 -7.75 8.21
C VAL A 24 -0.34 -8.91 9.04
N ASP A 25 0.53 -9.48 9.86
CA ASP A 25 0.33 -10.72 10.60
C ASP A 25 -0.16 -11.84 9.65
N GLN A 26 -1.44 -12.22 9.68
CA GLN A 26 -2.02 -13.25 8.82
C GLN A 26 -3.36 -12.83 8.21
N ASP A 27 -3.94 -11.74 8.68
CA ASP A 27 -5.35 -11.41 8.47
C ASP A 27 -5.61 -10.05 7.82
N ILE A 28 -4.57 -9.22 7.59
CA ILE A 28 -4.73 -7.89 6.99
C ILE A 28 -3.82 -7.77 5.76
N LEU A 29 -4.38 -7.33 4.65
CA LEU A 29 -3.62 -6.82 3.49
C LEU A 29 -3.61 -5.30 3.49
N ILE A 30 -2.47 -4.71 3.14
CA ILE A 30 -2.35 -3.33 2.70
C ILE A 30 -2.08 -3.39 1.20
N ASP A 31 -3.03 -2.91 0.42
CA ASP A 31 -3.15 -3.12 -1.02
C ASP A 31 -3.18 -4.61 -1.44
N ALA A 32 -3.65 -4.86 -2.64
CA ALA A 32 -3.79 -6.19 -3.19
C ALA A 32 -3.32 -6.23 -4.65
N GLY A 33 -2.04 -5.90 -4.84
CA GLY A 33 -1.36 -6.06 -6.11
C GLY A 33 -1.01 -7.53 -6.41
N THR A 34 -0.22 -7.75 -7.45
CA THR A 34 0.07 -9.09 -7.98
C THR A 34 0.79 -10.03 -7.00
N GLY A 35 1.42 -9.49 -5.94
CA GLY A 35 2.08 -10.30 -4.91
C GLY A 35 1.11 -11.17 -4.09
N VAL A 36 -0.17 -10.83 -4.03
CA VAL A 36 -1.19 -11.65 -3.35
C VAL A 36 -1.29 -13.04 -3.97
N GLY A 37 -1.05 -13.17 -5.28
CA GLY A 37 -1.07 -14.45 -5.99
C GLY A 37 0.01 -15.44 -5.58
N ASP A 38 1.02 -15.03 -4.83
CA ASP A 38 2.08 -15.88 -4.32
C ASP A 38 1.71 -16.54 -2.96
N LEU A 39 0.58 -16.15 -2.36
CA LEU A 39 0.06 -16.78 -1.14
C LEU A 39 -0.60 -18.12 -1.43
N SER A 40 -0.41 -19.08 -0.53
CA SER A 40 -1.14 -20.35 -0.57
C SER A 40 -2.64 -20.13 -0.29
N LEU A 41 -3.49 -21.06 -0.76
CA LEU A 41 -4.94 -20.99 -0.49
C LEU A 41 -5.24 -20.94 1.03
N ALA A 42 -4.44 -21.63 1.84
CA ALA A 42 -4.58 -21.61 3.29
C ALA A 42 -4.29 -20.22 3.88
N GLU A 43 -3.25 -19.53 3.40
CA GLU A 43 -2.95 -18.15 3.82
C GLU A 43 -4.05 -17.19 3.36
N LEU A 44 -4.49 -17.30 2.10
CA LEU A 44 -5.59 -16.48 1.56
C LEU A 44 -6.87 -16.60 2.41
N THR A 45 -7.20 -17.82 2.90
CA THR A 45 -8.42 -18.03 3.71
C THR A 45 -8.39 -17.30 5.06
N LEU A 46 -7.22 -16.91 5.55
CA LEU A 46 -7.06 -16.20 6.83
C LEU A 46 -7.26 -14.68 6.71
N ILE A 47 -7.22 -14.12 5.50
CA ILE A 47 -7.27 -12.68 5.29
C ILE A 47 -8.70 -12.18 5.49
N ASP A 48 -8.90 -11.35 6.51
CA ASP A 48 -10.20 -10.78 6.89
C ASP A 48 -10.37 -9.34 6.39
N HIS A 49 -9.27 -8.60 6.24
CA HIS A 49 -9.27 -7.16 6.03
C HIS A 49 -8.32 -6.77 4.89
N ILE A 50 -8.75 -5.89 4.00
CA ILE A 50 -7.93 -5.30 2.95
C ILE A 50 -8.04 -3.78 3.07
N PHE A 51 -6.93 -3.10 3.30
CA PHE A 51 -6.83 -1.63 3.29
C PHE A 51 -6.27 -1.19 1.95
N VAL A 52 -7.04 -0.45 1.19
CA VAL A 52 -6.68 -0.01 -0.16
C VAL A 52 -6.24 1.46 -0.11
N THR A 53 -5.04 1.75 -0.62
CA THR A 53 -4.53 3.11 -0.68
C THR A 53 -5.27 3.94 -1.73
N HIS A 54 -5.46 3.40 -2.93
CA HIS A 54 -6.14 4.05 -4.04
C HIS A 54 -6.57 3.03 -5.11
N SER A 55 -7.23 3.50 -6.17
CA SER A 55 -7.93 2.64 -7.14
C SER A 55 -7.09 2.19 -8.35
N HIS A 56 -5.79 2.51 -8.43
CA HIS A 56 -4.96 2.03 -9.53
C HIS A 56 -4.86 0.51 -9.53
N LEU A 57 -4.78 -0.05 -10.74
CA LEU A 57 -4.93 -1.49 -10.93
C LEU A 57 -3.82 -2.30 -10.26
N ASP A 58 -2.60 -1.78 -10.21
CA ASP A 58 -1.46 -2.42 -9.56
C ASP A 58 -1.57 -2.50 -8.01
N HIS A 59 -2.56 -1.83 -7.43
CA HIS A 59 -2.90 -1.89 -6.01
C HIS A 59 -4.17 -2.72 -5.71
N VAL A 60 -5.00 -3.02 -6.73
CA VAL A 60 -6.32 -3.64 -6.49
C VAL A 60 -6.60 -4.88 -7.35
N ASN A 61 -5.74 -5.20 -8.34
CA ASN A 61 -6.01 -6.25 -9.32
C ASN A 61 -6.31 -7.62 -8.73
N SER A 62 -5.68 -7.97 -7.61
CA SER A 62 -5.83 -9.29 -7.01
C SER A 62 -7.05 -9.42 -6.09
N ILE A 63 -7.79 -8.35 -5.79
CA ILE A 63 -8.98 -8.44 -4.93
C ILE A 63 -10.02 -9.37 -5.53
N ALA A 64 -10.25 -9.27 -6.84
CA ALA A 64 -11.24 -10.08 -7.54
C ALA A 64 -10.88 -11.57 -7.51
N PHE A 65 -9.66 -11.92 -7.89
CA PHE A 65 -9.17 -13.30 -7.87
C PHE A 65 -9.10 -13.89 -6.45
N PHE A 66 -8.67 -13.09 -5.49
CA PHE A 66 -8.64 -13.46 -4.10
C PHE A 66 -10.03 -13.85 -3.59
N LEU A 67 -11.03 -12.99 -3.78
CA LEU A 67 -12.41 -13.24 -3.35
C LEU A 67 -13.03 -14.47 -4.05
N ASP A 68 -12.75 -14.63 -5.33
CA ASP A 68 -13.21 -15.80 -6.10
C ASP A 68 -12.62 -17.10 -5.53
N SER A 69 -11.35 -17.07 -5.15
CA SER A 69 -10.66 -18.24 -4.61
C SER A 69 -11.15 -18.65 -3.21
N VAL A 70 -11.51 -17.69 -2.36
CA VAL A 70 -11.79 -17.99 -0.94
C VAL A 70 -13.22 -17.72 -0.49
N GLY A 71 -14.04 -17.04 -1.27
CA GLY A 71 -15.38 -16.60 -0.84
C GLY A 71 -16.23 -17.73 -0.29
N ALA A 72 -16.31 -18.84 -1.03
CA ALA A 72 -17.06 -20.03 -0.63
C ALA A 72 -16.41 -20.83 0.53
N LEU A 73 -15.15 -20.58 0.84
CA LEU A 73 -14.40 -21.29 1.90
C LEU A 73 -14.50 -20.56 3.26
N ARG A 74 -15.06 -19.36 3.29
CA ARG A 74 -15.06 -18.49 4.46
C ARG A 74 -16.43 -18.38 5.11
N PRO A 75 -16.49 -18.39 6.44
CA PRO A 75 -17.76 -18.24 7.18
C PRO A 75 -18.22 -16.77 7.28
N LYS A 76 -17.37 -15.81 6.90
CA LYS A 76 -17.63 -14.37 7.01
C LYS A 76 -17.05 -13.62 5.82
N PRO A 77 -17.61 -12.45 5.45
CA PRO A 77 -17.09 -11.63 4.37
C PRO A 77 -15.68 -11.11 4.64
N VAL A 78 -14.95 -10.81 3.57
CA VAL A 78 -13.78 -9.96 3.63
C VAL A 78 -14.23 -8.51 3.67
N THR A 79 -13.60 -7.69 4.52
CA THR A 79 -13.89 -6.25 4.57
C THR A 79 -12.79 -5.47 3.86
N VAL A 80 -13.19 -4.70 2.83
CA VAL A 80 -12.31 -3.76 2.12
C VAL A 80 -12.52 -2.36 2.68
N TYR A 81 -11.48 -1.81 3.28
CA TYR A 81 -11.42 -0.44 3.79
C TYR A 81 -10.80 0.46 2.71
N ALA A 82 -11.54 1.45 2.28
CA ALA A 82 -11.06 2.41 1.27
C ALA A 82 -11.81 3.74 1.37
N THR A 83 -11.27 4.77 0.74
CA THR A 83 -11.99 6.04 0.63
C THR A 83 -13.22 5.87 -0.26
N ARG A 84 -14.24 6.69 -0.04
CA ARG A 84 -15.47 6.69 -0.84
C ARG A 84 -15.22 6.74 -2.36
N PRO A 85 -14.31 7.59 -2.89
CA PRO A 85 -13.99 7.58 -4.31
C PRO A 85 -13.38 6.26 -4.79
N THR A 86 -12.49 5.65 -4.00
CA THR A 86 -11.87 4.35 -4.32
C THR A 86 -12.92 3.23 -4.35
N ILE A 87 -13.80 3.15 -3.34
CA ILE A 87 -14.94 2.21 -3.34
C ILE A 87 -15.80 2.41 -4.58
N GLY A 88 -16.10 3.67 -4.93
CA GLY A 88 -16.87 4.01 -6.12
C GLY A 88 -16.18 3.54 -7.41
N ALA A 89 -14.86 3.65 -7.50
CA ALA A 89 -14.08 3.16 -8.64
C ALA A 89 -14.13 1.63 -8.76
N LEU A 90 -13.94 0.90 -7.65
CA LEU A 90 -14.03 -0.57 -7.61
C LEU A 90 -15.41 -1.06 -8.05
N LYS A 91 -16.48 -0.45 -7.53
CA LYS A 91 -17.85 -0.82 -7.91
C LYS A 91 -18.18 -0.53 -9.37
N ARG A 92 -17.74 0.60 -9.91
CA ARG A 92 -18.06 0.96 -11.30
C ARG A 92 -17.23 0.21 -12.34
N ASN A 93 -15.95 -0.09 -12.01
CA ASN A 93 -14.99 -0.53 -13.03
C ASN A 93 -14.47 -1.96 -12.82
N LEU A 94 -14.71 -2.58 -11.68
CA LEU A 94 -14.25 -3.94 -11.40
C LEU A 94 -15.42 -4.87 -11.04
N PHE A 95 -16.13 -4.60 -9.95
CA PHE A 95 -17.23 -5.44 -9.46
C PHE A 95 -18.57 -4.96 -10.04
N ASN A 96 -18.75 -5.04 -11.35
CA ASN A 96 -19.82 -4.40 -12.12
C ASN A 96 -20.62 -5.37 -13.00
N TRP A 97 -20.41 -6.68 -12.85
CA TRP A 97 -20.99 -7.77 -13.65
C TRP A 97 -20.47 -7.87 -15.10
N ASP A 98 -19.73 -6.84 -15.58
CA ASP A 98 -19.09 -6.86 -16.89
C ASP A 98 -17.65 -7.38 -16.80
N ILE A 99 -16.87 -6.84 -15.85
CA ILE A 99 -15.48 -7.25 -15.62
C ILE A 99 -15.43 -8.39 -14.59
N TRP A 100 -16.14 -8.23 -13.46
CA TRP A 100 -16.19 -9.23 -12.40
C TRP A 100 -17.54 -9.19 -11.67
N PRO A 101 -18.05 -10.34 -11.14
CA PRO A 101 -19.27 -10.37 -10.35
C PRO A 101 -19.22 -9.44 -9.13
N ASP A 102 -20.35 -8.88 -8.76
CA ASP A 102 -20.48 -8.07 -7.54
C ASP A 102 -20.58 -8.98 -6.30
N PHE A 103 -19.46 -9.17 -5.63
CA PHE A 103 -19.38 -10.00 -4.44
C PHE A 103 -20.01 -9.37 -3.19
N THR A 104 -20.55 -8.16 -3.29
CA THR A 104 -21.37 -7.59 -2.21
C THR A 104 -22.78 -8.16 -2.14
N VAL A 105 -23.16 -8.96 -3.15
CA VAL A 105 -24.47 -9.64 -3.21
C VAL A 105 -24.36 -11.16 -3.43
N ILE A 106 -23.16 -11.71 -3.48
CA ILE A 106 -22.88 -13.14 -3.66
C ILE A 106 -22.32 -13.73 -2.35
N PRO A 107 -22.79 -14.91 -1.89
CA PRO A 107 -23.89 -15.73 -2.45
C PRO A 107 -25.27 -15.12 -2.22
N THR A 108 -25.44 -14.27 -1.20
CA THR A 108 -26.65 -13.48 -0.95
C THR A 108 -26.28 -12.11 -0.38
N PRO A 109 -27.15 -11.08 -0.50
CA PRO A 109 -26.89 -9.77 0.10
C PRO A 109 -26.75 -9.79 1.63
N GLU A 110 -27.37 -10.76 2.32
CA GLU A 110 -27.31 -10.92 3.78
C GLU A 110 -25.99 -11.52 4.24
N GLN A 111 -25.41 -12.39 3.41
CA GLN A 111 -24.13 -13.08 3.67
C GLN A 111 -23.19 -12.95 2.46
N PRO A 112 -22.75 -11.75 2.14
CA PRO A 112 -21.89 -11.53 0.96
C PRO A 112 -20.45 -11.98 1.24
N TRP A 113 -19.68 -12.20 0.17
CA TRP A 113 -18.24 -12.45 0.31
C TRP A 113 -17.42 -11.19 0.55
N LEU A 114 -17.95 -10.04 0.11
CA LEU A 114 -17.29 -8.73 0.20
C LEU A 114 -18.16 -7.72 0.95
N ARG A 115 -17.55 -6.95 1.85
CA ARG A 115 -18.11 -5.72 2.41
C ARG A 115 -17.14 -4.57 2.22
N TYR A 116 -17.68 -3.37 2.09
CA TYR A 116 -16.90 -2.14 2.08
C TYR A 116 -17.11 -1.37 3.38
N GLU A 117 -16.00 -0.85 3.91
CA GLU A 117 -15.99 0.13 5.00
C GLU A 117 -15.32 1.40 4.51
N GLU A 118 -16.05 2.52 4.57
CA GLU A 118 -15.55 3.82 4.15
C GLU A 118 -14.60 4.38 5.22
N ILE A 119 -13.44 4.83 4.77
CA ILE A 119 -12.42 5.49 5.59
C ILE A 119 -12.06 6.86 5.00
N GLU A 120 -11.58 7.75 5.86
CA GLU A 120 -11.10 9.07 5.47
C GLU A 120 -9.78 9.39 6.18
N VAL A 121 -9.04 10.38 5.69
CA VAL A 121 -7.78 10.82 6.30
C VAL A 121 -8.01 11.20 7.77
N GLY A 122 -7.18 10.66 8.65
CA GLY A 122 -7.28 10.80 10.10
C GLY A 122 -8.13 9.72 10.79
N SER A 123 -8.86 8.87 10.05
CA SER A 123 -9.54 7.71 10.64
C SER A 123 -8.53 6.76 11.30
N VAL A 124 -8.91 6.19 12.44
CA VAL A 124 -8.14 5.17 13.17
C VAL A 124 -8.99 3.91 13.30
N ILE A 125 -8.56 2.85 12.69
CA ILE A 125 -9.22 1.55 12.72
C ILE A 125 -8.46 0.64 13.70
N ALA A 126 -9.15 0.17 14.74
CA ALA A 126 -8.58 -0.73 15.74
C ALA A 126 -9.00 -2.18 15.46
N LEU A 127 -8.03 -3.07 15.23
CA LEU A 127 -8.22 -4.48 14.93
C LEU A 127 -7.34 -5.34 15.84
N ASN A 128 -7.94 -6.02 16.80
CA ASN A 128 -7.24 -6.98 17.68
C ASN A 128 -5.95 -6.41 18.32
N GLY A 129 -6.02 -5.17 18.86
CA GLY A 129 -4.88 -4.50 19.51
C GLY A 129 -3.91 -3.79 18.54
N ARG A 130 -4.12 -3.88 17.23
CA ARG A 130 -3.40 -3.12 16.18
C ARG A 130 -4.19 -1.87 15.85
N ARG A 131 -3.51 -0.77 15.56
CA ARG A 131 -4.12 0.47 15.09
C ARG A 131 -3.62 0.81 13.70
N ILE A 132 -4.54 1.09 12.80
CA ILE A 132 -4.26 1.52 11.44
C ILE A 132 -4.83 2.92 11.28
N THR A 133 -3.94 3.90 11.11
CA THR A 133 -4.32 5.30 10.91
C THR A 133 -4.19 5.66 9.44
N VAL A 134 -5.21 6.31 8.89
CA VAL A 134 -5.25 6.75 7.49
C VAL A 134 -4.50 8.07 7.36
N LEU A 135 -3.49 8.11 6.50
CA LEU A 135 -2.60 9.25 6.26
C LEU A 135 -2.93 9.94 4.93
N PRO A 136 -2.66 11.25 4.79
CA PRO A 136 -2.85 11.94 3.52
C PRO A 136 -1.82 11.48 2.48
N ALA A 137 -2.27 11.32 1.23
CA ALA A 137 -1.43 11.13 0.04
C ALA A 137 -1.90 12.07 -1.07
N ILE A 138 -1.00 12.45 -1.99
CA ILE A 138 -1.28 13.32 -3.12
C ILE A 138 -0.96 12.55 -4.40
N HIS A 139 -2.00 12.11 -5.10
CA HIS A 139 -1.83 11.33 -6.31
C HIS A 139 -2.86 11.72 -7.39
N THR A 140 -2.76 11.13 -8.58
CA THR A 140 -3.63 11.42 -9.73
C THR A 140 -5.09 11.02 -9.50
N VAL A 141 -5.33 10.13 -8.55
CA VAL A 141 -6.65 9.77 -8.03
C VAL A 141 -6.67 9.97 -6.50
N PRO A 142 -7.82 10.09 -5.85
CA PRO A 142 -7.90 10.16 -4.40
C PRO A 142 -7.17 8.98 -3.75
N ALA A 143 -6.13 9.28 -2.97
CA ALA A 143 -5.23 8.30 -2.38
C ALA A 143 -4.96 8.58 -0.90
N VAL A 144 -4.54 7.54 -0.19
CA VAL A 144 -4.14 7.59 1.22
C VAL A 144 -2.91 6.72 1.46
N GLY A 145 -2.17 7.04 2.52
CA GLY A 145 -1.18 6.17 3.11
C GLY A 145 -1.69 5.56 4.43
N TYR A 146 -0.87 4.78 5.10
CA TYR A 146 -1.22 4.14 6.37
C TYR A 146 -0.08 4.18 7.37
N GLN A 147 -0.42 4.50 8.62
CA GLN A 147 0.40 4.17 9.78
C GLN A 147 -0.12 2.86 10.38
N LEU A 148 0.76 1.88 10.55
CA LEU A 148 0.52 0.63 11.25
C LEU A 148 1.18 0.73 12.62
N ASP A 149 0.40 0.71 13.69
CA ASP A 149 0.89 0.90 15.06
C ASP A 149 0.58 -0.32 15.93
N SER A 150 1.62 -0.95 16.44
CA SER A 150 1.56 -2.09 17.37
C SER A 150 1.39 -1.66 18.83
N GLY A 151 1.41 -0.35 19.12
CA GLY A 151 1.53 0.20 20.46
C GLY A 151 2.97 0.27 20.99
N LYS A 152 3.91 -0.50 20.43
CA LYS A 152 5.34 -0.46 20.77
C LYS A 152 6.15 0.32 19.75
N ALA A 153 5.86 0.10 18.48
CA ALA A 153 6.48 0.80 17.36
C ALA A 153 5.49 0.95 16.21
N SER A 154 5.77 1.92 15.33
CA SER A 154 4.96 2.20 14.16
C SER A 154 5.77 2.04 12.88
N LEU A 155 5.09 1.54 11.83
CA LEU A 155 5.52 1.59 10.44
C LEU A 155 4.59 2.52 9.68
N VAL A 156 5.16 3.43 8.86
CA VAL A 156 4.42 4.27 7.92
C VAL A 156 4.65 3.76 6.51
N PHE A 157 3.57 3.60 5.76
CA PHE A 157 3.57 3.41 4.31
C PHE A 157 2.85 4.59 3.67
N THR A 158 3.54 5.32 2.79
CA THR A 158 3.01 6.57 2.21
C THR A 158 1.88 6.35 1.21
N GLY A 159 1.74 5.12 0.67
CA GLY A 159 1.03 4.92 -0.59
C GLY A 159 1.78 5.63 -1.73
N ASP A 160 1.15 5.73 -2.89
CA ASP A 160 1.67 6.51 -4.00
C ASP A 160 1.37 7.98 -3.78
N THR A 161 2.41 8.82 -3.88
CA THR A 161 2.28 10.24 -3.57
C THR A 161 3.36 11.08 -4.25
N GLY A 162 2.98 12.23 -4.77
CA GLY A 162 3.92 13.32 -5.04
C GLY A 162 4.32 14.04 -3.74
N PRO A 163 4.99 15.20 -3.83
CA PRO A 163 5.37 16.02 -2.67
C PRO A 163 4.17 16.37 -1.79
N ASN A 164 4.31 16.17 -0.45
CA ASN A 164 3.16 16.19 0.44
C ASN A 164 3.47 16.70 1.86
N ASP A 165 3.36 18.01 2.08
CA ASP A 165 3.61 18.62 3.38
C ASP A 165 2.62 18.15 4.48
N ALA A 166 1.38 17.80 4.09
CA ALA A 166 0.38 17.33 5.03
C ALA A 166 0.78 15.97 5.64
N LEU A 167 1.43 15.09 4.87
CA LEU A 167 1.96 13.82 5.36
C LEU A 167 2.97 14.05 6.48
N TRP A 168 3.96 14.92 6.26
CA TRP A 168 5.02 15.18 7.23
C TRP A 168 4.49 15.82 8.51
N SER A 169 3.44 16.64 8.40
CA SER A 169 2.77 17.22 9.56
C SER A 169 2.17 16.17 10.49
N VAL A 170 1.82 14.99 9.96
CA VAL A 170 1.31 13.86 10.75
C VAL A 170 2.44 12.94 11.17
N VAL A 171 3.31 12.52 10.23
CA VAL A 171 4.40 11.57 10.48
C VAL A 171 5.35 12.06 11.58
N ASN A 172 5.68 13.34 11.59
CA ASN A 172 6.57 13.93 12.60
C ASN A 172 5.98 13.95 14.03
N ARG A 173 4.69 13.65 14.22
CA ARG A 173 4.06 13.49 15.55
C ARG A 173 4.06 12.05 16.05
N ILE A 174 4.46 11.08 15.22
CA ILE A 174 4.51 9.67 15.60
C ILE A 174 5.74 9.44 16.48
N GLU A 175 5.55 9.33 17.79
CA GLU A 175 6.66 9.23 18.75
C GLU A 175 7.41 7.89 18.65
N ASN A 176 6.70 6.82 18.31
CA ASN A 176 7.23 5.46 18.17
C ASN A 176 7.49 5.04 16.73
N LEU A 177 7.72 6.00 15.81
CA LEU A 177 8.06 5.71 14.42
C LEU A 177 9.36 4.90 14.36
N LYS A 178 9.33 3.75 13.70
CA LYS A 178 10.49 2.88 13.50
C LYS A 178 10.83 2.71 12.03
N PHE A 179 9.81 2.52 11.18
CA PHE A 179 9.98 2.25 9.76
C PHE A 179 9.16 3.22 8.92
N LEU A 180 9.75 3.67 7.82
CA LEU A 180 9.09 4.44 6.77
C LEU A 180 9.27 3.72 5.43
N ILE A 181 8.19 3.32 4.80
CA ILE A 181 8.14 2.85 3.41
C ILE A 181 7.59 4.00 2.58
N ILE A 182 8.42 4.54 1.68
CA ILE A 182 8.09 5.67 0.81
C ILE A 182 8.30 5.30 -0.65
N GLU A 183 7.40 5.74 -1.52
CA GLU A 183 7.48 5.47 -2.95
C GLU A 183 8.53 6.33 -3.65
N THR A 184 9.15 5.80 -4.71
CA THR A 184 9.96 6.55 -5.67
C THR A 184 9.88 5.81 -7.00
N ALA A 185 8.97 6.24 -7.87
CA ALA A 185 8.62 5.47 -9.07
C ALA A 185 9.58 5.68 -10.23
N PHE A 186 10.18 6.86 -10.35
CA PHE A 186 10.95 7.28 -11.52
C PHE A 186 12.37 7.67 -11.13
N SER A 187 13.31 7.58 -12.09
CA SER A 187 14.62 8.21 -11.98
C SER A 187 14.54 9.72 -12.23
N ASP A 188 15.57 10.48 -11.88
CA ASP A 188 15.60 11.94 -12.08
C ASP A 188 15.57 12.36 -13.55
N LYS A 189 15.98 11.47 -14.48
CA LYS A 189 15.84 11.76 -15.91
C LYS A 189 14.39 11.92 -16.34
N ASP A 190 13.45 11.27 -15.64
CA ASP A 190 12.01 11.32 -15.90
C ASP A 190 11.25 12.20 -14.89
N ARG A 191 11.94 13.16 -14.26
CA ARG A 191 11.38 14.05 -13.23
C ARG A 191 10.09 14.76 -13.65
N GLU A 192 10.00 15.21 -14.90
CA GLU A 192 8.77 15.88 -15.38
C GLU A 192 7.61 14.89 -15.51
N LEU A 193 7.87 13.63 -15.83
CA LEU A 193 6.87 12.57 -15.82
C LEU A 193 6.46 12.23 -14.38
N ALA A 194 7.42 12.17 -13.44
CA ALA A 194 7.14 11.97 -12.02
C ALA A 194 6.18 13.05 -11.48
N LYS A 195 6.43 14.32 -11.79
CA LYS A 195 5.54 15.43 -11.42
C LYS A 195 4.14 15.30 -12.03
N LEU A 196 4.06 14.96 -13.32
CA LEU A 196 2.77 14.79 -14.01
C LEU A 196 1.96 13.64 -13.44
N ALA A 197 2.63 12.53 -13.12
CA ALA A 197 2.03 11.33 -12.56
C ALA A 197 1.82 11.39 -11.03
N LEU A 198 2.25 12.49 -10.39
CA LEU A 198 2.22 12.68 -8.93
C LEU A 198 2.89 11.52 -8.18
N HIS A 199 4.10 11.18 -8.63
CA HIS A 199 5.06 10.30 -7.99
C HIS A 199 6.34 11.05 -7.60
N LEU A 200 7.24 10.39 -6.89
CA LEU A 200 8.55 10.92 -6.57
C LEU A 200 9.63 10.38 -7.54
N CYS A 201 10.69 11.17 -7.69
CA CYS A 201 12.01 10.78 -8.20
C CYS A 201 13.08 11.13 -7.15
N PRO A 202 14.34 10.69 -7.27
CA PRO A 202 15.36 10.87 -6.23
C PRO A 202 15.53 12.30 -5.73
N SER A 203 15.60 13.31 -6.59
CA SER A 203 15.70 14.70 -6.15
C SER A 203 14.47 15.19 -5.38
N MET A 204 13.27 14.76 -5.78
CA MET A 204 12.04 15.08 -5.06
C MET A 204 11.95 14.31 -3.73
N LEU A 205 12.42 13.06 -3.70
CA LEU A 205 12.53 12.27 -2.48
C LEU A 205 13.45 12.96 -1.46
N ALA A 206 14.59 13.51 -1.90
CA ALA A 206 15.50 14.27 -1.02
C ALA A 206 14.79 15.46 -0.37
N ASP A 207 14.03 16.24 -1.15
CA ASP A 207 13.25 17.38 -0.67
C ASP A 207 12.18 16.93 0.35
N GLU A 208 11.56 15.77 0.12
CA GLU A 208 10.56 15.22 1.04
C GLU A 208 11.21 14.69 2.32
N LEU A 209 12.29 13.91 2.22
CA LEU A 209 12.97 13.35 3.40
C LEU A 209 13.62 14.44 4.27
N ALA A 210 14.00 15.59 3.73
CA ALA A 210 14.48 16.74 4.50
C ALA A 210 13.43 17.28 5.50
N LYS A 211 12.15 16.98 5.29
CA LYS A 211 11.05 17.36 6.19
C LYS A 211 10.85 16.37 7.35
N LEU A 212 11.44 15.17 7.28
CA LEU A 212 11.33 14.16 8.33
C LEU A 212 12.20 14.56 9.53
N THR A 213 11.57 14.74 10.69
CA THR A 213 12.24 15.11 11.94
C THR A 213 12.37 13.96 12.94
N ARG A 214 11.80 12.80 12.61
CA ARG A 214 11.84 11.59 13.45
C ARG A 214 12.87 10.59 12.90
N PRO A 215 13.63 9.92 13.77
CA PRO A 215 14.48 8.83 13.32
C PRO A 215 13.60 7.67 12.81
N ALA A 216 13.94 7.16 11.63
CA ALA A 216 13.29 5.99 11.05
C ALA A 216 14.25 5.25 10.12
N GLU A 217 14.09 3.94 9.99
CA GLU A 217 14.67 3.19 8.89
C GLU A 217 13.80 3.38 7.66
N ILE A 218 14.41 3.82 6.55
CA ILE A 218 13.70 4.23 5.34
C ILE A 218 13.86 3.16 4.25
N TYR A 219 12.74 2.79 3.64
CA TYR A 219 12.68 1.81 2.55
C TYR A 219 11.96 2.39 1.35
N ILE A 220 12.55 2.20 0.17
CA ILE A 220 12.01 2.68 -1.10
C ILE A 220 11.16 1.59 -1.73
N THR A 221 9.94 1.94 -2.08
CA THR A 221 8.99 1.07 -2.79
C THR A 221 8.58 1.67 -4.13
N HIS A 222 7.79 0.94 -4.90
CA HIS A 222 7.19 1.37 -6.18
C HIS A 222 8.19 1.66 -7.31
N LEU A 223 9.44 1.16 -7.19
CA LEU A 223 10.44 1.30 -8.24
C LEU A 223 9.95 0.66 -9.54
N LYS A 224 10.12 1.34 -10.67
CA LYS A 224 9.81 0.77 -11.99
C LYS A 224 10.85 -0.28 -12.38
N PRO A 225 10.45 -1.49 -12.82
CA PRO A 225 11.38 -2.59 -13.09
C PRO A 225 12.51 -2.28 -14.07
N SER A 226 12.28 -1.37 -15.02
CA SER A 226 13.27 -0.97 -16.01
C SER A 226 14.35 -0.03 -15.50
N GLU A 227 14.19 0.56 -14.29
CA GLU A 227 15.03 1.66 -13.80
C GLU A 227 15.47 1.51 -12.34
N ILE A 228 15.28 0.33 -11.74
CA ILE A 228 15.61 0.07 -10.34
C ILE A 228 17.05 0.48 -10.02
N GLU A 229 18.01 0.00 -10.82
CA GLU A 229 19.43 0.24 -10.58
C GLU A 229 19.78 1.73 -10.69
N LEU A 230 19.28 2.39 -11.73
CA LEU A 230 19.52 3.84 -11.93
C LEU A 230 18.91 4.66 -10.79
N THR A 231 17.63 4.42 -10.47
CA THR A 231 16.94 5.17 -9.42
C THR A 231 17.61 4.98 -8.07
N MET A 232 18.03 3.75 -7.72
CA MET A 232 18.73 3.50 -6.47
C MET A 232 20.13 4.10 -6.45
N GLN A 233 20.86 4.11 -7.57
CA GLN A 233 22.14 4.80 -7.68
C GLN A 233 21.97 6.31 -7.41
N GLU A 234 20.99 6.95 -8.04
CA GLU A 234 20.69 8.37 -7.82
C GLU A 234 20.29 8.65 -6.36
N ILE A 235 19.56 7.73 -5.71
CA ILE A 235 19.22 7.83 -4.27
C ILE A 235 20.47 7.70 -3.39
N ASP A 236 21.39 6.80 -3.71
CA ASP A 236 22.63 6.61 -2.94
C ASP A 236 23.57 7.82 -3.03
N GLU A 237 23.48 8.61 -4.12
CA GLU A 237 24.22 9.84 -4.35
C GLU A 237 23.59 11.07 -3.66
N LEU A 238 22.40 10.94 -3.06
CA LEU A 238 21.74 12.05 -2.37
C LEU A 238 22.56 12.55 -1.17
N PRO A 239 22.60 13.88 -0.95
CA PRO A 239 23.29 14.46 0.20
C PRO A 239 22.60 14.11 1.51
N GLY A 240 23.38 14.09 2.62
CA GLY A 240 22.88 13.87 3.97
C GLY A 240 23.24 12.50 4.53
N ASP A 241 22.71 12.20 5.73
CA ASP A 241 23.02 10.98 6.49
C ASP A 241 21.97 9.88 6.33
N LEU A 242 20.84 10.18 5.71
CA LEU A 242 19.79 9.19 5.42
C LEU A 242 20.30 8.19 4.38
N ARG A 243 20.02 6.93 4.60
CA ARG A 243 20.40 5.84 3.69
C ARG A 243 19.18 4.98 3.40
N PRO A 244 18.28 5.45 2.54
CA PRO A 244 17.13 4.66 2.11
C PRO A 244 17.58 3.36 1.45
N ARG A 245 16.91 2.25 1.75
CA ARG A 245 17.20 0.93 1.20
C ARG A 245 16.09 0.49 0.26
N PRO A 246 16.37 -0.21 -0.86
CA PRO A 246 15.30 -0.76 -1.70
C PRO A 246 14.50 -1.78 -0.92
N LEU A 247 13.18 -1.67 -0.98
CA LEU A 247 12.30 -2.70 -0.44
C LEU A 247 12.34 -3.92 -1.36
N GLN A 248 12.25 -5.11 -0.80
CA GLN A 248 12.30 -6.36 -1.55
C GLN A 248 11.13 -7.27 -1.17
N ASN A 249 10.69 -8.09 -2.13
CA ASN A 249 9.70 -9.12 -1.86
C ASN A 249 10.20 -10.05 -0.74
N ASN A 250 9.29 -10.53 0.08
CA ASN A 250 9.54 -11.37 1.26
C ASN A 250 10.32 -10.69 2.40
N HIS A 251 10.66 -9.40 2.29
CA HIS A 251 11.16 -8.65 3.45
C HIS A 251 10.13 -8.68 4.59
N VAL A 252 10.60 -8.83 5.81
CA VAL A 252 9.75 -8.91 7.00
C VAL A 252 10.14 -7.82 7.99
N PHE A 253 9.18 -7.02 8.38
CA PHE A 253 9.30 -6.05 9.46
C PHE A 253 8.66 -6.60 10.74
N GLU A 254 9.33 -6.42 11.86
CA GLU A 254 8.79 -6.72 13.20
C GLU A 254 8.83 -5.45 14.06
N PHE A 255 7.68 -5.07 14.58
CA PHE A 255 7.52 -3.81 15.33
C PHE A 255 6.32 -3.83 16.28
#